data_58017d2128fb3e93b0c855e5c165427d
#
_entry.id   58017d2128fb3e93b0c855e5c165427d
#
_cell.length_a   1.000
_cell.length_b   1.000
_cell.length_c   1.000
_cell.angle_alpha   90.00
_cell.angle_beta   90.00
_cell.angle_gamma   90.00
#
_symmetry.space_group_name_H-M   'P 1'
#
loop_
_entity.id
_entity.type
_entity.pdbx_description
1 polymer ?
#
loop_
_entity_poly.entity_id
_entity_poly.type
_entity_poly.pdbx_seq_one_letter_code
_entity_poly.pdbx_strand_id
1 'polypeptide(L)'
;MKTSGFRLLQLGTPWRNLSYIIVETDEGISGLGEARVLGKTHTVAEYLKDVERHFIGYDPFDIEALYRRFTLLDFGKAGEVVHTGLAMIEMAFWDIIGKATNQPVYKLLGGKVQEKIQAYANGWYTVERNPDSFSLAASKVVAKGYKALKFDPFGNGDLELSRPELFKSLEIIEAVSDTVTDDMQMMIEMHGRFAAHQAVEIAKKIEDLNIGWIEEPVRPSDNPSLEKVRIQTSLPIATGERLYGASEFREIWSANNVDVIQPDITQCGGIFETKKIASTAEIYSIMVAPHNVGGVISTLAAIHLCFTLRNVKILEHFNDFADPFVKDLSLIHI
;
A
#
# COMPACT_ATOMS: atom_id res chain seq x y z
N MET A 1 -0.07 32.11 1.50
CA MET A 1 -0.69 31.09 2.37
C MET A 1 0.37 30.42 3.21
N LYS A 2 0.11 30.26 4.51
CA LYS A 2 1.00 29.51 5.41
C LYS A 2 0.18 28.60 6.32
N THR A 3 0.73 27.45 6.65
CA THR A 3 0.14 26.59 7.65
C THR A 3 0.16 27.27 9.02
N SER A 4 -0.95 27.17 9.78
CA SER A 4 -1.15 27.89 11.04
C SER A 4 -1.36 26.98 12.24
N GLY A 5 -1.74 25.72 12.01
CA GLY A 5 -1.99 24.74 13.07
C GLY A 5 -2.35 23.37 12.49
N PHE A 6 -2.49 22.40 13.38
CA PHE A 6 -2.96 21.07 13.02
C PHE A 6 -3.72 20.38 14.14
N ARG A 7 -4.53 19.41 13.78
CA ARG A 7 -5.24 18.53 14.71
C ARG A 7 -5.08 17.08 14.30
N LEU A 8 -4.95 16.19 15.27
CA LEU A 8 -4.85 14.75 15.05
C LEU A 8 -6.14 14.09 15.54
N LEU A 9 -6.66 13.17 14.74
CA LEU A 9 -7.79 12.33 15.08
C LEU A 9 -7.37 10.87 14.90
N GLN A 10 -7.77 10.02 15.85
CA GLN A 10 -7.46 8.59 15.81
C GLN A 10 -8.75 7.80 15.97
N LEU A 11 -8.97 6.87 15.05
CA LEU A 11 -10.09 5.94 15.09
C LEU A 11 -9.55 4.53 15.35
N GLY A 12 -9.90 3.96 16.51
CA GLY A 12 -9.62 2.57 16.83
C GLY A 12 -10.61 1.65 16.14
N THR A 13 -10.12 0.60 15.51
CA THR A 13 -10.93 -0.49 14.97
C THR A 13 -10.48 -1.82 15.58
N PRO A 14 -11.25 -2.90 15.47
CA PRO A 14 -10.89 -4.18 16.10
C PRO A 14 -9.50 -4.73 15.73
N TRP A 15 -8.96 -4.36 14.55
CA TRP A 15 -7.69 -4.92 14.09
C TRP A 15 -6.68 -3.86 13.61
N ARG A 16 -7.10 -2.62 13.33
CA ARG A 16 -6.23 -1.51 12.92
C ARG A 16 -6.72 -0.18 13.50
N ASN A 17 -5.80 0.76 13.71
CA ASN A 17 -6.15 2.15 13.95
C ASN A 17 -5.97 2.96 12.68
N LEU A 18 -6.88 3.90 12.42
CA LEU A 18 -6.74 4.90 11.38
C LEU A 18 -6.40 6.24 12.03
N SER A 19 -5.38 6.90 11.54
CA SER A 19 -4.92 8.21 12.04
C SER A 19 -5.14 9.26 10.98
N TYR A 20 -5.71 10.39 11.37
CA TYR A 20 -5.99 11.52 10.49
C TYR A 20 -5.29 12.77 11.01
N ILE A 21 -4.80 13.59 10.09
CA ILE A 21 -4.35 14.95 10.36
C ILE A 21 -5.24 15.94 9.61
N ILE A 22 -5.59 17.03 10.30
CA ILE A 22 -6.18 18.21 9.67
C ILE A 22 -5.13 19.30 9.81
N VAL A 23 -4.60 19.81 8.70
CA VAL A 23 -3.68 20.96 8.68
C VAL A 23 -4.47 22.18 8.29
N GLU A 24 -4.31 23.25 9.07
CA GLU A 24 -5.01 24.54 8.89
C GLU A 24 -4.05 25.58 8.29
N THR A 25 -4.59 26.57 7.59
CA THR A 25 -3.83 27.71 7.03
C THR A 25 -4.34 29.05 7.53
N ASP A 26 -3.51 30.08 7.42
CA ASP A 26 -3.82 31.47 7.73
C ASP A 26 -4.88 32.09 6.79
N GLU A 27 -5.20 31.42 5.69
CA GLU A 27 -6.25 31.81 4.74
C GLU A 27 -7.58 31.05 4.92
N GLY A 28 -7.68 30.22 6.00
CA GLY A 28 -8.91 29.49 6.34
C GLY A 28 -9.15 28.22 5.51
N ILE A 29 -8.21 27.83 4.64
CA ILE A 29 -8.25 26.54 3.93
C ILE A 29 -7.61 25.49 4.83
N SER A 30 -8.23 24.31 4.94
CA SER A 30 -7.65 23.18 5.64
C SER A 30 -7.54 21.95 4.74
N GLY A 31 -6.56 21.10 5.00
CA GLY A 31 -6.35 19.84 4.29
C GLY A 31 -6.32 18.63 5.20
N LEU A 32 -6.64 17.49 4.63
CA LEU A 32 -6.75 16.20 5.29
C LEU A 32 -5.64 15.26 4.82
N GLY A 33 -5.05 14.54 5.77
CA GLY A 33 -4.16 13.44 5.50
C GLY A 33 -4.49 12.23 6.37
N GLU A 34 -4.09 11.06 5.95
CA GLU A 34 -4.35 9.80 6.64
C GLU A 34 -3.09 8.95 6.70
N ALA A 35 -2.95 8.19 7.78
CA ALA A 35 -2.00 7.11 7.87
C ALA A 35 -2.55 5.94 8.68
N ARG A 36 -1.97 4.79 8.42
CA ARG A 36 -2.16 3.56 9.18
C ARG A 36 -0.82 2.91 9.45
N VAL A 37 -0.44 2.80 10.71
CA VAL A 37 0.78 2.11 11.12
C VAL A 37 0.45 1.12 12.24
N LEU A 38 0.70 -0.16 12.00
CA LEU A 38 0.44 -1.20 12.99
C LEU A 38 1.31 -1.01 14.24
N GLY A 39 0.66 -0.96 15.41
CA GLY A 39 1.33 -0.86 16.70
C GLY A 39 2.05 0.46 17.00
N LYS A 40 1.98 1.46 16.10
CA LYS A 40 2.72 2.74 16.23
C LYS A 40 1.85 3.99 16.12
N THR A 41 0.53 3.85 16.25
CA THR A 41 -0.43 4.96 16.11
C THR A 41 -0.05 6.17 16.99
N HIS A 42 0.19 5.93 18.28
CA HIS A 42 0.58 7.00 19.22
C HIS A 42 2.01 7.50 18.96
N THR A 43 2.91 6.63 18.53
CA THR A 43 4.30 7.02 18.19
C THR A 43 4.31 8.05 17.08
N VAL A 44 3.55 7.82 16.00
CA VAL A 44 3.45 8.78 14.88
C VAL A 44 2.78 10.08 15.35
N ALA A 45 1.74 10.01 16.19
CA ALA A 45 1.07 11.19 16.68
C ALA A 45 1.99 12.07 17.56
N GLU A 46 2.77 11.48 18.44
CA GLU A 46 3.74 12.23 19.25
C GLU A 46 4.90 12.76 18.39
N TYR A 47 5.41 11.96 17.46
CA TYR A 47 6.42 12.43 16.50
C TYR A 47 5.96 13.69 15.75
N LEU A 48 4.72 13.74 15.28
CA LEU A 48 4.18 14.92 14.58
C LEU A 48 4.18 16.18 15.47
N LYS A 49 3.94 16.04 16.79
CA LYS A 49 4.04 17.15 17.73
C LYS A 49 5.50 17.62 17.91
N ASP A 50 6.43 16.67 18.03
CA ASP A 50 7.86 16.99 18.17
C ASP A 50 8.42 17.76 16.97
N VAL A 51 7.90 17.46 15.77
CA VAL A 51 8.37 18.05 14.49
C VAL A 51 7.46 19.17 13.96
N GLU A 52 6.51 19.66 14.75
CA GLU A 52 5.55 20.71 14.34
C GLU A 52 6.25 21.89 13.66
N ARG A 53 7.40 22.33 14.18
CA ARG A 53 8.22 23.42 13.62
C ARG A 53 8.70 23.17 12.18
N HIS A 54 8.58 21.97 11.63
CA HIS A 54 9.04 21.63 10.28
C HIS A 54 7.93 21.78 9.23
N PHE A 55 6.68 21.96 9.65
CA PHE A 55 5.56 22.12 8.73
C PHE A 55 4.60 23.26 9.08
N ILE A 56 4.60 23.77 10.31
CA ILE A 56 3.80 24.96 10.67
C ILE A 56 4.58 26.25 10.35
N GLY A 57 3.89 27.24 9.78
CA GLY A 57 4.47 28.50 9.32
C GLY A 57 5.05 28.48 7.92
N TYR A 58 4.95 27.36 7.20
CA TYR A 58 5.46 27.17 5.83
C TYR A 58 4.35 27.22 4.78
N ASP A 59 4.74 27.46 3.54
CA ASP A 59 3.83 27.39 2.40
C ASP A 59 3.54 25.93 2.05
N PRO A 60 2.27 25.50 2.01
CA PRO A 60 1.92 24.13 1.64
C PRO A 60 2.24 23.78 0.18
N PHE A 61 2.48 24.76 -0.70
CA PHE A 61 2.92 24.52 -2.07
C PHE A 61 4.38 24.02 -2.17
N ASP A 62 5.18 24.17 -1.11
CA ASP A 62 6.58 23.77 -1.07
C ASP A 62 6.76 22.29 -0.69
N ILE A 63 6.17 21.36 -1.46
CA ILE A 63 6.17 19.91 -1.19
C ILE A 63 7.60 19.34 -1.09
N GLU A 64 8.49 19.64 -2.02
CA GLU A 64 9.87 19.13 -1.97
C GLU A 64 10.65 19.71 -0.78
N ALA A 65 10.38 20.95 -0.40
CA ALA A 65 11.00 21.54 0.77
C ALA A 65 10.49 20.88 2.07
N LEU A 66 9.21 20.48 2.13
CA LEU A 66 8.67 19.67 3.22
C LEU A 66 9.42 18.33 3.33
N TYR A 67 9.53 17.58 2.23
CA TYR A 67 10.25 16.30 2.19
C TYR A 67 11.70 16.47 2.67
N ARG A 68 12.39 17.47 2.14
CA ARG A 68 13.76 17.76 2.54
C ARG A 68 13.89 18.08 4.04
N ARG A 69 12.98 18.86 4.62
CA ARG A 69 13.00 19.16 6.06
C ARG A 69 12.88 17.92 6.91
N PHE A 70 12.00 16.99 6.55
CA PHE A 70 11.79 15.76 7.31
C PHE A 70 12.97 14.77 7.18
N THR A 71 13.48 14.59 5.97
CA THR A 71 14.49 13.57 5.71
C THR A 71 15.93 14.03 6.02
N LEU A 72 16.28 15.30 5.77
CA LEU A 72 17.61 15.83 6.09
C LEU A 72 17.80 16.17 7.56
N LEU A 73 16.74 16.56 8.26
CA LEU A 73 16.81 16.94 9.66
C LEU A 73 16.65 15.74 10.60
N ASP A 74 16.20 14.61 10.08
CA ASP A 74 16.24 13.36 10.81
C ASP A 74 17.65 12.75 10.78
N PHE A 75 18.35 12.86 11.89
CA PHE A 75 19.69 12.29 12.05
C PHE A 75 19.68 10.76 12.05
N GLY A 76 18.49 10.16 12.22
CA GLY A 76 18.30 8.73 12.43
C GLY A 76 18.05 7.88 11.18
N LYS A 77 18.12 8.38 9.95
CA LYS A 77 17.86 7.64 8.70
C LYS A 77 16.40 7.65 8.19
N ALA A 78 15.51 8.43 8.79
CA ALA A 78 14.14 8.62 8.32
C ALA A 78 13.40 7.30 7.97
N GLY A 79 13.16 6.44 8.98
CA GLY A 79 12.44 5.17 8.82
C GLY A 79 10.92 5.34 8.78
N GLU A 80 10.19 4.24 9.03
CA GLU A 80 8.74 4.13 8.94
C GLU A 80 7.97 5.28 9.62
N VAL A 81 8.31 5.62 10.87
CA VAL A 81 7.60 6.68 11.63
C VAL A 81 7.75 8.03 10.96
N VAL A 82 8.95 8.38 10.52
CA VAL A 82 9.24 9.66 9.87
C VAL A 82 8.51 9.76 8.52
N HIS A 83 8.63 8.76 7.67
CA HIS A 83 7.95 8.75 6.36
C HIS A 83 6.43 8.71 6.48
N THR A 84 5.90 8.01 7.49
CA THR A 84 4.45 8.00 7.76
C THR A 84 3.95 9.37 8.21
N GLY A 85 4.65 10.02 9.15
CA GLY A 85 4.31 11.37 9.58
C GLY A 85 4.40 12.38 8.44
N LEU A 86 5.44 12.29 7.62
CA LEU A 86 5.60 13.08 6.42
C LEU A 86 4.45 12.85 5.43
N ALA A 87 4.07 11.59 5.17
CA ALA A 87 2.98 11.25 4.26
C ALA A 87 1.65 11.85 4.68
N MET A 88 1.34 11.83 5.97
CA MET A 88 0.13 12.46 6.50
C MET A 88 0.07 13.96 6.19
N ILE A 89 1.15 14.68 6.46
CA ILE A 89 1.24 16.12 6.23
C ILE A 89 1.22 16.43 4.73
N GLU A 90 1.96 15.66 3.94
CA GLU A 90 2.07 15.85 2.50
C GLU A 90 0.72 15.65 1.79
N MET A 91 -0.05 14.64 2.16
CA MET A 91 -1.42 14.47 1.67
C MET A 91 -2.31 15.66 2.03
N ALA A 92 -2.21 16.16 3.28
CA ALA A 92 -2.95 17.34 3.71
C ALA A 92 -2.54 18.59 2.91
N PHE A 93 -1.26 18.75 2.58
CA PHE A 93 -0.79 19.84 1.72
C PHE A 93 -1.36 19.73 0.30
N TRP A 94 -1.40 18.54 -0.29
CA TRP A 94 -2.04 18.35 -1.59
C TRP A 94 -3.53 18.67 -1.58
N ASP A 95 -4.24 18.34 -0.51
CA ASP A 95 -5.65 18.70 -0.34
C ASP A 95 -5.82 20.24 -0.24
N ILE A 96 -4.94 20.94 0.51
CA ILE A 96 -4.90 22.41 0.56
C ILE A 96 -4.64 22.98 -0.84
N ILE A 97 -3.63 22.48 -1.56
CA ILE A 97 -3.26 22.96 -2.91
C ILE A 97 -4.43 22.76 -3.87
N GLY A 98 -5.07 21.60 -3.84
CA GLY A 98 -6.25 21.30 -4.66
C GLY A 98 -7.40 22.28 -4.41
N LYS A 99 -7.72 22.56 -3.15
CA LYS A 99 -8.75 23.52 -2.73
C LYS A 99 -8.36 24.95 -3.12
N ALA A 100 -7.14 25.37 -2.83
CA ALA A 100 -6.66 26.73 -3.15
C ALA A 100 -6.64 27.02 -4.64
N THR A 101 -6.34 26.02 -5.46
CA THR A 101 -6.31 26.17 -6.94
C THR A 101 -7.64 25.80 -7.60
N ASN A 102 -8.60 25.30 -6.84
CA ASN A 102 -9.85 24.74 -7.35
C ASN A 102 -9.62 23.68 -8.45
N GLN A 103 -8.63 22.81 -8.24
CA GLN A 103 -8.28 21.72 -9.16
C GLN A 103 -8.14 20.40 -8.42
N PRO A 104 -8.60 19.28 -9.00
CA PRO A 104 -8.33 17.97 -8.42
C PRO A 104 -6.84 17.64 -8.51
N VAL A 105 -6.30 17.00 -7.46
CA VAL A 105 -4.87 16.73 -7.32
C VAL A 105 -4.25 16.03 -8.53
N TYR A 106 -4.95 15.08 -9.14
CA TYR A 106 -4.42 14.40 -10.34
C TYR A 106 -4.10 15.35 -11.49
N LYS A 107 -4.82 16.48 -11.65
CA LYS A 107 -4.49 17.49 -12.68
C LYS A 107 -3.20 18.22 -12.38
N LEU A 108 -2.95 18.49 -11.09
CA LEU A 108 -1.75 19.15 -10.63
C LEU A 108 -0.51 18.24 -10.72
N LEU A 109 -0.73 16.92 -10.68
CA LEU A 109 0.30 15.90 -10.82
C LEU A 109 0.59 15.51 -12.29
N GLY A 110 0.04 16.22 -13.27
CA GLY A 110 0.31 15.99 -14.70
C GLY A 110 -0.91 15.51 -15.52
N GLY A 111 -2.06 15.32 -14.89
CA GLY A 111 -3.30 14.94 -15.57
C GLY A 111 -3.51 13.43 -15.69
N LYS A 112 -4.68 13.06 -16.20
CA LYS A 112 -5.07 11.64 -16.36
C LYS A 112 -4.37 10.99 -17.55
N VAL A 113 -3.87 9.79 -17.34
CA VAL A 113 -3.39 8.87 -18.38
C VAL A 113 -4.44 7.82 -18.73
N GLN A 114 -5.34 7.54 -17.80
CA GLN A 114 -6.40 6.53 -17.95
C GLN A 114 -7.73 7.01 -17.35
N GLU A 115 -8.84 6.48 -17.84
CA GLU A 115 -10.18 6.89 -17.40
C GLU A 115 -10.72 6.05 -16.23
N LYS A 116 -10.18 4.86 -16.02
CA LYS A 116 -10.62 3.93 -14.98
C LYS A 116 -9.40 3.26 -14.34
N ILE A 117 -9.48 3.01 -13.05
CA ILE A 117 -8.50 2.22 -12.30
C ILE A 117 -9.16 0.89 -11.95
N GLN A 118 -8.55 -0.21 -12.37
CA GLN A 118 -8.95 -1.53 -11.92
C GLN A 118 -8.50 -1.74 -10.46
N ALA A 119 -9.33 -2.41 -9.66
CA ALA A 119 -9.00 -2.74 -8.29
C ALA A 119 -9.06 -4.24 -8.03
N TYR A 120 -8.21 -4.72 -7.10
CA TYR A 120 -8.32 -6.07 -6.56
C TYR A 120 -8.85 -6.05 -5.13
N ALA A 121 -9.56 -7.11 -4.76
CA ALA A 121 -10.09 -7.28 -3.42
C ALA A 121 -9.01 -7.78 -2.45
N ASN A 122 -8.89 -7.14 -1.28
CA ASN A 122 -8.11 -7.63 -0.14
C ASN A 122 -8.93 -7.54 1.15
N GLY A 123 -8.51 -8.28 2.22
CA GLY A 123 -9.20 -8.30 3.52
C GLY A 123 -10.46 -9.18 3.57
N TRP A 124 -10.84 -9.82 2.49
CA TRP A 124 -12.03 -10.67 2.36
C TRP A 124 -11.89 -12.03 3.07
N TYR A 125 -10.67 -12.46 3.38
CA TYR A 125 -10.32 -13.79 3.91
C TYR A 125 -10.20 -13.85 5.44
N THR A 126 -10.81 -12.91 6.15
CA THR A 126 -10.92 -12.95 7.62
C THR A 126 -11.98 -13.99 8.04
N VAL A 127 -11.67 -15.25 7.80
CA VAL A 127 -12.53 -16.41 7.99
C VAL A 127 -11.72 -17.57 8.61
N GLU A 128 -12.37 -18.66 8.97
CA GLU A 128 -11.67 -19.85 9.43
C GLU A 128 -10.71 -20.36 8.33
N ARG A 129 -9.48 -20.72 8.73
CA ARG A 129 -8.44 -21.15 7.80
C ARG A 129 -8.66 -22.59 7.36
N ASN A 130 -9.58 -22.79 6.42
CA ASN A 130 -9.86 -24.05 5.74
C ASN A 130 -10.37 -23.77 4.30
N PRO A 131 -10.31 -24.79 3.39
CA PRO A 131 -10.71 -24.64 2.00
C PRO A 131 -12.16 -24.13 1.82
N ASP A 132 -13.12 -24.70 2.53
CA ASP A 132 -14.54 -24.38 2.38
C ASP A 132 -14.84 -22.91 2.75
N SER A 133 -14.27 -22.43 3.86
CA SER A 133 -14.46 -21.06 4.32
C SER A 133 -13.83 -20.04 3.36
N PHE A 134 -12.66 -20.33 2.81
CA PHE A 134 -12.00 -19.48 1.82
C PHE A 134 -12.76 -19.47 0.49
N SER A 135 -13.20 -20.62 0.00
CA SER A 135 -14.05 -20.74 -1.19
C SER A 135 -15.34 -19.92 -1.04
N LEU A 136 -16.04 -20.06 0.08
CA LEU A 136 -17.26 -19.29 0.35
C LEU A 136 -16.98 -17.77 0.43
N ALA A 137 -15.86 -17.35 0.98
CA ALA A 137 -15.48 -15.94 1.04
C ALA A 137 -15.08 -15.42 -0.35
N ALA A 138 -14.34 -16.19 -1.15
CA ALA A 138 -13.98 -15.86 -2.52
C ALA A 138 -15.21 -15.72 -3.42
N SER A 139 -16.22 -16.56 -3.28
CA SER A 139 -17.48 -16.45 -4.04
C SER A 139 -18.18 -15.12 -3.83
N LYS A 140 -18.08 -14.50 -2.65
CA LYS A 140 -18.61 -13.16 -2.36
C LYS A 140 -17.81 -12.06 -3.08
N VAL A 141 -16.50 -12.26 -3.26
CA VAL A 141 -15.65 -11.36 -4.06
C VAL A 141 -16.07 -11.42 -5.53
N VAL A 142 -16.26 -12.62 -6.07
CA VAL A 142 -16.77 -12.83 -7.43
C VAL A 142 -18.12 -12.14 -7.61
N ALA A 143 -19.05 -12.35 -6.67
CA ALA A 143 -20.39 -11.75 -6.72
C ALA A 143 -20.36 -10.20 -6.67
N LYS A 144 -19.33 -9.58 -6.10
CA LYS A 144 -19.12 -8.13 -6.13
C LYS A 144 -18.58 -7.61 -7.47
N GLY A 145 -18.19 -8.49 -8.38
CA GLY A 145 -17.71 -8.14 -9.72
C GLY A 145 -16.20 -7.82 -9.81
N TYR A 146 -15.42 -8.13 -8.77
CA TYR A 146 -13.96 -8.03 -8.85
C TYR A 146 -13.38 -8.99 -9.89
N LYS A 147 -12.27 -8.58 -10.53
CA LYS A 147 -11.53 -9.38 -11.50
C LYS A 147 -10.17 -9.82 -10.98
N ALA A 148 -9.88 -9.50 -9.73
CA ALA A 148 -8.66 -9.95 -9.05
C ALA A 148 -8.88 -9.93 -7.53
N LEU A 149 -8.17 -10.81 -6.83
CA LEU A 149 -8.19 -10.89 -5.38
C LEU A 149 -6.82 -11.29 -4.83
N LYS A 150 -6.49 -10.82 -3.62
CA LYS A 150 -5.27 -11.16 -2.90
C LYS A 150 -5.63 -11.82 -1.56
N PHE A 151 -4.84 -12.79 -1.13
CA PHE A 151 -5.01 -13.44 0.17
C PHE A 151 -3.72 -14.11 0.66
N ASP A 152 -3.65 -14.28 1.98
CA ASP A 152 -2.60 -15.02 2.69
C ASP A 152 -3.15 -16.35 3.21
N PRO A 153 -2.80 -17.49 2.61
CA PRO A 153 -3.27 -18.80 3.04
C PRO A 153 -2.40 -19.44 4.13
N PHE A 154 -1.26 -18.86 4.54
CA PHE A 154 -0.19 -19.54 5.26
C PHE A 154 -0.31 -19.51 6.79
N GLY A 155 -1.30 -18.80 7.35
CA GLY A 155 -1.51 -18.73 8.80
C GLY A 155 -0.31 -18.11 9.53
N ASN A 156 0.20 -18.82 10.55
CA ASN A 156 1.32 -18.36 11.39
C ASN A 156 2.68 -18.93 10.94
N GLY A 157 2.82 -19.35 9.69
CA GLY A 157 4.09 -19.85 9.15
C GLY A 157 5.21 -18.80 9.27
N ASP A 158 6.42 -19.23 9.66
CA ASP A 158 7.62 -18.40 9.72
C ASP A 158 8.82 -19.24 9.25
N LEU A 159 9.65 -18.66 8.39
CA LEU A 159 10.79 -19.23 7.67
C LEU A 159 10.43 -20.48 6.85
N GLU A 160 9.83 -21.47 7.47
CA GLU A 160 9.39 -22.74 6.85
C GLU A 160 8.00 -23.14 7.36
N LEU A 161 7.28 -23.89 6.55
CA LEU A 161 6.04 -24.55 6.91
C LEU A 161 6.29 -26.02 7.22
N SER A 162 5.64 -26.53 8.25
CA SER A 162 5.53 -27.99 8.39
C SER A 162 4.80 -28.59 7.17
N ARG A 163 5.06 -29.85 6.86
CA ARG A 163 4.39 -30.51 5.72
C ARG A 163 2.85 -30.42 5.78
N PRO A 164 2.20 -30.67 6.94
CA PRO A 164 0.74 -30.50 7.06
C PRO A 164 0.28 -29.06 6.79
N GLU A 165 1.01 -28.04 7.28
CA GLU A 165 0.67 -26.64 7.06
C GLU A 165 0.85 -26.22 5.60
N LEU A 166 1.91 -26.71 4.94
CA LEU A 166 2.10 -26.49 3.51
C LEU A 166 0.93 -27.09 2.70
N PHE A 167 0.58 -28.36 2.93
CA PHE A 167 -0.54 -28.98 2.24
C PHE A 167 -1.86 -28.27 2.48
N LYS A 168 -2.16 -27.89 3.72
CA LYS A 168 -3.35 -27.11 4.05
C LYS A 168 -3.39 -25.76 3.31
N SER A 169 -2.24 -25.08 3.19
CA SER A 169 -2.16 -23.83 2.44
C SER A 169 -2.42 -24.03 0.95
N LEU A 170 -1.88 -25.10 0.37
CA LEU A 170 -2.10 -25.43 -1.04
C LEU A 170 -3.57 -25.81 -1.31
N GLU A 171 -4.20 -26.62 -0.46
CA GLU A 171 -5.62 -26.95 -0.54
C GLU A 171 -6.52 -25.70 -0.50
N ILE A 172 -6.15 -24.70 0.32
CA ILE A 172 -6.85 -23.41 0.35
C ILE A 172 -6.67 -22.66 -0.98
N ILE A 173 -5.45 -22.60 -1.52
CA ILE A 173 -5.19 -21.92 -2.80
C ILE A 173 -5.96 -22.59 -3.93
N GLU A 174 -5.95 -23.91 -4.00
CA GLU A 174 -6.71 -24.70 -4.98
C GLU A 174 -8.22 -24.45 -4.87
N ALA A 175 -8.79 -24.47 -3.65
CA ALA A 175 -10.21 -24.22 -3.41
C ALA A 175 -10.63 -22.79 -3.83
N VAL A 176 -9.78 -21.78 -3.65
CA VAL A 176 -10.01 -20.44 -4.15
C VAL A 176 -9.92 -20.42 -5.67
N SER A 177 -8.92 -21.08 -6.27
CA SER A 177 -8.76 -21.22 -7.72
C SER A 177 -9.98 -21.84 -8.39
N ASP A 178 -10.54 -22.90 -7.80
CA ASP A 178 -11.76 -23.56 -8.30
C ASP A 178 -13.02 -22.68 -8.17
N THR A 179 -12.98 -21.68 -7.31
CA THR A 179 -14.12 -20.81 -7.03
C THR A 179 -14.15 -19.56 -7.94
N VAL A 180 -12.98 -19.02 -8.27
CA VAL A 180 -12.87 -17.83 -9.11
C VAL A 180 -13.08 -18.17 -10.59
N THR A 181 -13.45 -17.17 -11.37
CA THR A 181 -13.63 -17.35 -12.82
C THR A 181 -12.29 -17.32 -13.55
N ASP A 182 -12.19 -17.96 -14.72
CA ASP A 182 -10.96 -18.06 -15.51
C ASP A 182 -10.34 -16.70 -15.88
N ASP A 183 -11.16 -15.64 -15.89
CA ASP A 183 -10.72 -14.27 -16.16
C ASP A 183 -10.30 -13.49 -14.90
N MET A 184 -10.37 -14.12 -13.71
CA MET A 184 -9.89 -13.54 -12.46
C MET A 184 -8.46 -13.95 -12.15
N GLN A 185 -7.65 -13.00 -11.68
CA GLN A 185 -6.29 -13.25 -11.18
C GLN A 185 -6.28 -13.40 -9.67
N MET A 186 -5.53 -14.37 -9.20
CA MET A 186 -5.21 -14.53 -7.77
C MET A 186 -3.83 -13.97 -7.48
N MET A 187 -3.68 -13.26 -6.38
CA MET A 187 -2.40 -12.85 -5.85
C MET A 187 -2.18 -13.52 -4.50
N ILE A 188 -1.01 -14.10 -4.31
CA ILE A 188 -0.67 -14.86 -3.11
C ILE A 188 0.29 -14.05 -2.25
N GLU A 189 -0.19 -13.68 -1.08
CA GLU A 189 0.55 -12.91 -0.09
C GLU A 189 1.38 -13.83 0.82
N MET A 190 2.68 -13.55 0.95
CA MET A 190 3.59 -14.29 1.81
C MET A 190 4.10 -13.47 3.01
N HIS A 191 3.81 -12.15 3.04
CA HIS A 191 4.19 -11.20 4.10
C HIS A 191 5.68 -11.25 4.50
N GLY A 192 6.58 -11.59 3.57
CA GLY A 192 8.02 -11.63 3.81
C GLY A 192 8.45 -12.60 4.91
N ARG A 193 7.73 -13.68 5.12
CA ARG A 193 7.99 -14.59 6.24
C ARG A 193 8.94 -15.74 5.89
N PHE A 194 9.00 -16.12 4.62
CA PHE A 194 9.65 -17.38 4.26
C PHE A 194 11.14 -17.21 3.96
N ALA A 195 11.88 -18.29 4.21
CA ALA A 195 13.19 -18.49 3.62
C ALA A 195 13.05 -18.72 2.10
N ALA A 196 14.06 -18.34 1.32
CA ALA A 196 13.98 -18.40 -0.14
C ALA A 196 13.61 -19.78 -0.69
N HIS A 197 14.14 -20.86 -0.11
CA HIS A 197 13.82 -22.22 -0.57
C HIS A 197 12.35 -22.61 -0.33
N GLN A 198 11.74 -22.16 0.79
CA GLN A 198 10.33 -22.40 1.06
C GLN A 198 9.44 -21.60 0.11
N ALA A 199 9.78 -20.32 -0.14
CA ALA A 199 9.07 -19.50 -1.12
C ALA A 199 9.13 -20.12 -2.53
N VAL A 200 10.29 -20.66 -2.93
CA VAL A 200 10.45 -21.37 -4.21
C VAL A 200 9.62 -22.66 -4.24
N GLU A 201 9.60 -23.44 -3.15
CA GLU A 201 8.77 -24.65 -3.09
C GLU A 201 7.28 -24.33 -3.26
N ILE A 202 6.80 -23.28 -2.58
CA ILE A 202 5.40 -22.82 -2.73
C ILE A 202 5.15 -22.37 -4.17
N ALA A 203 5.99 -21.48 -4.70
CA ALA A 203 5.83 -20.93 -6.04
C ALA A 203 5.70 -22.03 -7.10
N LYS A 204 6.57 -23.05 -7.06
CA LYS A 204 6.54 -24.20 -8.00
C LYS A 204 5.28 -25.06 -7.89
N LYS A 205 4.64 -25.10 -6.72
CA LYS A 205 3.40 -25.88 -6.53
C LYS A 205 2.15 -25.18 -7.03
N ILE A 206 2.22 -23.88 -7.24
CA ILE A 206 1.08 -23.05 -7.68
C ILE A 206 1.30 -22.44 -9.07
N GLU A 207 2.41 -22.71 -9.76
CA GLU A 207 2.76 -22.06 -11.02
C GLU A 207 1.83 -22.38 -12.19
N ASP A 208 1.11 -23.50 -12.11
CA ASP A 208 0.10 -23.88 -13.12
C ASP A 208 -1.26 -23.19 -12.90
N LEU A 209 -1.44 -22.46 -11.78
CA LEU A 209 -2.64 -21.70 -11.49
C LEU A 209 -2.56 -20.29 -12.11
N ASN A 210 -3.71 -19.62 -12.28
CA ASN A 210 -3.77 -18.24 -12.78
C ASN A 210 -3.34 -17.23 -11.69
N ILE A 211 -2.05 -17.25 -11.34
CA ILE A 211 -1.44 -16.38 -10.33
C ILE A 211 -0.95 -15.07 -10.96
N GLY A 212 -1.49 -13.95 -10.50
CA GLY A 212 -1.09 -12.61 -10.93
C GLY A 212 0.28 -12.18 -10.40
N TRP A 213 0.61 -12.54 -9.16
CA TRP A 213 1.94 -12.47 -8.54
C TRP A 213 2.00 -13.21 -7.20
N ILE A 214 3.22 -13.50 -6.76
CA ILE A 214 3.54 -13.80 -5.36
C ILE A 214 4.09 -12.54 -4.71
N GLU A 215 3.52 -12.15 -3.57
CA GLU A 215 3.84 -10.90 -2.86
C GLU A 215 4.75 -11.18 -1.69
N GLU A 216 5.80 -10.37 -1.55
CA GLU A 216 6.81 -10.46 -0.48
C GLU A 216 7.22 -11.92 -0.15
N PRO A 217 7.75 -12.68 -1.12
CA PRO A 217 8.11 -14.08 -0.90
C PRO A 217 9.18 -14.27 0.18
N VAL A 218 10.01 -13.25 0.40
CA VAL A 218 11.07 -13.19 1.41
C VAL A 218 11.02 -11.87 2.18
N ARG A 219 11.80 -11.74 3.24
CA ARG A 219 11.83 -10.52 4.06
C ARG A 219 12.12 -9.27 3.23
N PRO A 220 11.50 -8.13 3.56
CA PRO A 220 11.82 -6.86 2.92
C PRO A 220 13.33 -6.57 3.00
N SER A 221 13.87 -5.96 1.95
CA SER A 221 15.30 -5.61 1.84
C SER A 221 16.27 -6.80 1.85
N ASP A 222 15.80 -8.05 1.77
CA ASP A 222 16.66 -9.23 1.55
C ASP A 222 16.76 -9.53 0.04
N ASN A 223 17.41 -8.63 -0.68
CA ASN A 223 17.58 -8.76 -2.13
C ASN A 223 18.31 -10.03 -2.59
N PRO A 224 19.35 -10.54 -1.89
CA PRO A 224 19.97 -11.82 -2.25
C PRO A 224 19.01 -13.02 -2.18
N SER A 225 18.09 -13.04 -1.21
CA SER A 225 17.07 -14.08 -1.11
C SER A 225 15.97 -13.89 -2.17
N LEU A 226 15.60 -12.64 -2.45
CA LEU A 226 14.64 -12.32 -3.51
C LEU A 226 15.15 -12.75 -4.88
N GLU A 227 16.43 -12.53 -5.18
CA GLU A 227 17.07 -12.99 -6.42
C GLU A 227 17.04 -14.51 -6.54
N LYS A 228 17.28 -15.26 -5.45
CA LYS A 228 17.16 -16.73 -5.46
C LYS A 228 15.75 -17.20 -5.79
N VAL A 229 14.73 -16.50 -5.33
CA VAL A 229 13.35 -16.79 -5.71
C VAL A 229 13.13 -16.47 -7.19
N ARG A 230 13.53 -15.28 -7.63
CA ARG A 230 13.33 -14.79 -9.00
C ARG A 230 13.87 -15.75 -10.05
N ILE A 231 15.06 -16.29 -9.87
CA ILE A 231 15.69 -17.19 -10.85
C ILE A 231 15.09 -18.61 -10.89
N GLN A 232 14.22 -18.94 -9.91
CA GLN A 232 13.67 -20.30 -9.77
C GLN A 232 12.14 -20.37 -9.95
N THR A 233 11.46 -19.23 -10.23
CA THR A 233 10.02 -19.20 -10.51
C THR A 233 9.72 -18.41 -11.78
N SER A 234 8.70 -18.86 -12.51
CA SER A 234 8.11 -18.13 -13.64
C SER A 234 7.03 -17.12 -13.18
N LEU A 235 6.55 -17.25 -11.95
CA LEU A 235 5.51 -16.36 -11.41
C LEU A 235 6.03 -14.92 -11.27
N PRO A 236 5.18 -13.91 -11.57
CA PRO A 236 5.52 -12.53 -11.28
C PRO A 236 5.74 -12.33 -9.77
N ILE A 237 6.67 -11.46 -9.41
CA ILE A 237 6.99 -11.11 -8.02
C ILE A 237 6.58 -9.67 -7.75
N ALA A 238 5.91 -9.44 -6.62
CA ALA A 238 5.57 -8.12 -6.12
C ALA A 238 6.19 -7.87 -4.73
N THR A 239 6.59 -6.62 -4.45
CA THR A 239 7.09 -6.19 -3.13
C THR A 239 7.08 -4.67 -3.02
N GLY A 240 7.25 -4.13 -1.80
CA GLY A 240 7.48 -2.71 -1.60
C GLY A 240 6.59 -2.03 -0.58
N GLU A 241 5.60 -2.68 -0.01
CA GLU A 241 4.72 -2.09 1.01
C GLU A 241 5.47 -1.65 2.28
N ARG A 242 6.62 -2.27 2.55
CA ARG A 242 7.48 -2.02 3.71
C ARG A 242 8.80 -1.35 3.34
N LEU A 243 8.81 -0.59 2.23
CA LEU A 243 9.93 0.25 1.80
C LEU A 243 9.55 1.73 1.94
N TYR A 244 10.41 2.51 2.56
CA TYR A 244 10.13 3.88 2.96
C TYR A 244 11.02 4.87 2.20
N GLY A 245 10.37 5.70 1.37
CA GLY A 245 11.05 6.66 0.49
C GLY A 245 11.74 6.00 -0.72
N ALA A 246 11.96 6.78 -1.76
CA ALA A 246 12.53 6.29 -3.04
C ALA A 246 13.90 5.61 -2.88
N SER A 247 14.69 6.03 -1.90
CA SER A 247 16.04 5.47 -1.69
C SER A 247 16.05 3.98 -1.36
N GLU A 248 15.00 3.45 -0.71
CA GLU A 248 14.91 2.03 -0.37
C GLU A 248 14.53 1.16 -1.56
N PHE A 249 13.91 1.73 -2.61
CA PHE A 249 13.62 1.02 -3.85
C PHE A 249 14.82 0.89 -4.80
N ARG A 250 15.93 1.59 -4.53
CA ARG A 250 17.09 1.63 -5.43
C ARG A 250 17.64 0.26 -5.79
N GLU A 251 17.77 -0.64 -4.82
CA GLU A 251 18.31 -1.98 -5.06
C GLU A 251 17.35 -2.84 -5.89
N ILE A 252 16.04 -2.71 -5.67
CA ILE A 252 15.02 -3.39 -6.47
C ILE A 252 15.10 -2.96 -7.93
N TRP A 253 15.18 -1.66 -8.19
CA TRP A 253 15.31 -1.14 -9.56
C TRP A 253 16.59 -1.64 -10.23
N SER A 254 17.73 -1.55 -9.53
CA SER A 254 19.02 -1.95 -10.12
C SER A 254 19.14 -3.44 -10.36
N ALA A 255 18.57 -4.28 -9.50
CA ALA A 255 18.57 -5.74 -9.68
C ALA A 255 17.53 -6.23 -10.69
N ASN A 256 16.46 -5.44 -10.92
CA ASN A 256 15.31 -5.78 -11.78
C ASN A 256 14.77 -7.20 -11.49
N ASN A 257 14.63 -7.51 -10.20
CA ASN A 257 14.24 -8.83 -9.71
C ASN A 257 12.77 -8.93 -9.28
N VAL A 258 11.96 -7.89 -9.58
CA VAL A 258 10.51 -7.84 -9.36
C VAL A 258 9.77 -7.37 -10.62
N ASP A 259 8.52 -7.75 -10.75
CA ASP A 259 7.65 -7.34 -11.86
C ASP A 259 6.71 -6.21 -11.42
N VAL A 260 6.41 -6.13 -10.13
CA VAL A 260 5.49 -5.16 -9.55
C VAL A 260 6.07 -4.58 -8.27
N ILE A 261 5.98 -3.25 -8.11
CA ILE A 261 6.25 -2.61 -6.82
C ILE A 261 4.95 -2.09 -6.19
N GLN A 262 4.91 -2.10 -4.86
CA GLN A 262 3.72 -1.80 -4.08
C GLN A 262 3.97 -0.74 -3.00
N PRO A 263 4.45 0.46 -3.38
CA PRO A 263 4.64 1.53 -2.39
C PRO A 263 3.30 1.88 -1.73
N ASP A 264 3.29 2.04 -0.41
CA ASP A 264 2.14 2.55 0.32
C ASP A 264 2.25 4.07 0.47
N ILE A 265 1.29 4.81 -0.10
CA ILE A 265 1.27 6.27 -0.06
C ILE A 265 1.29 6.80 1.36
N THR A 266 0.66 6.08 2.31
CA THR A 266 0.57 6.50 3.71
C THR A 266 1.86 6.26 4.49
N GLN A 267 2.81 5.52 3.92
CA GLN A 267 4.02 5.09 4.62
C GLN A 267 5.33 5.43 3.89
N CYS A 268 5.30 5.63 2.57
CA CYS A 268 6.53 5.87 1.81
C CYS A 268 6.86 7.36 1.61
N GLY A 269 6.13 8.28 2.25
CA GLY A 269 6.41 9.73 2.18
C GLY A 269 5.37 10.56 1.45
N GLY A 270 4.21 9.99 1.07
CA GLY A 270 3.10 10.70 0.48
C GLY A 270 2.93 10.51 -1.03
N ILE A 271 2.04 11.29 -1.63
CA ILE A 271 1.61 11.18 -3.04
C ILE A 271 2.78 11.48 -3.99
N PHE A 272 3.52 12.55 -3.72
CA PHE A 272 4.58 13.01 -4.63
C PHE A 272 5.81 12.10 -4.59
N GLU A 273 6.20 11.62 -3.41
CA GLU A 273 7.26 10.63 -3.30
C GLU A 273 6.88 9.32 -3.97
N THR A 274 5.64 8.84 -3.78
CA THR A 274 5.15 7.65 -4.49
C THR A 274 5.15 7.87 -6.00
N LYS A 275 4.83 9.08 -6.49
CA LYS A 275 4.93 9.40 -7.91
C LYS A 275 6.36 9.30 -8.43
N LYS A 276 7.36 9.78 -7.68
CA LYS A 276 8.78 9.63 -8.04
C LYS A 276 9.21 8.17 -8.10
N ILE A 277 8.79 7.37 -7.09
CA ILE A 277 9.02 5.92 -7.05
C ILE A 277 8.44 5.25 -8.30
N ALA A 278 7.17 5.51 -8.61
CA ALA A 278 6.47 4.94 -9.75
C ALA A 278 7.06 5.35 -11.10
N SER A 279 7.44 6.62 -11.24
CA SER A 279 8.05 7.14 -12.47
C SER A 279 9.45 6.55 -12.70
N THR A 280 10.18 6.28 -11.62
CA THR A 280 11.48 5.58 -11.73
C THR A 280 11.27 4.12 -12.12
N ALA A 281 10.30 3.44 -11.53
CA ALA A 281 9.95 2.05 -11.87
C ALA A 281 9.55 1.88 -13.35
N GLU A 282 8.87 2.89 -13.94
CA GLU A 282 8.52 2.91 -15.37
C GLU A 282 9.77 2.78 -16.27
N ILE A 283 10.87 3.44 -15.90
CA ILE A 283 12.13 3.38 -16.67
C ILE A 283 12.71 1.96 -16.72
N TYR A 284 12.47 1.18 -15.66
CA TYR A 284 12.89 -0.22 -15.56
C TYR A 284 11.83 -1.21 -16.03
N SER A 285 10.73 -0.74 -16.64
CA SER A 285 9.59 -1.57 -17.07
C SER A 285 8.91 -2.33 -15.92
N ILE A 286 8.99 -1.81 -14.70
CA ILE A 286 8.34 -2.38 -13.51
C ILE A 286 6.96 -1.73 -13.35
N MET A 287 5.94 -2.56 -13.15
CA MET A 287 4.57 -2.10 -12.91
C MET A 287 4.38 -1.65 -11.46
N VAL A 288 3.32 -0.87 -11.22
CA VAL A 288 2.97 -0.37 -9.88
C VAL A 288 1.56 -0.83 -9.50
N ALA A 289 1.44 -1.41 -8.33
CA ALA A 289 0.17 -1.74 -7.69
C ALA A 289 0.20 -1.21 -6.24
N PRO A 290 -0.17 0.05 -5.98
CA PRO A 290 0.00 0.64 -4.66
C PRO A 290 -0.69 -0.19 -3.58
N HIS A 291 0.05 -0.52 -2.51
CA HIS A 291 -0.52 -1.07 -1.29
C HIS A 291 -1.46 -0.04 -0.67
N ASN A 292 -2.68 -0.45 -0.30
CA ASN A 292 -3.71 0.46 0.20
C ASN A 292 -4.66 -0.23 1.17
N VAL A 293 -4.25 -0.37 2.41
CA VAL A 293 -5.03 -0.93 3.52
C VAL A 293 -5.48 0.16 4.51
N GLY A 294 -5.43 1.41 4.09
CA GLY A 294 -5.94 2.56 4.83
C GLY A 294 -7.46 2.73 4.69
N GLY A 295 -7.94 3.91 5.07
CA GLY A 295 -9.34 4.31 4.95
C GLY A 295 -9.65 5.02 3.64
N VAL A 296 -10.63 5.93 3.72
CA VAL A 296 -11.15 6.62 2.54
C VAL A 296 -10.16 7.64 1.97
N ILE A 297 -9.43 8.38 2.82
CA ILE A 297 -8.52 9.43 2.36
C ILE A 297 -7.31 8.81 1.65
N SER A 298 -6.73 7.76 2.21
CA SER A 298 -5.63 7.04 1.56
C SER A 298 -6.07 6.44 0.22
N THR A 299 -7.28 5.87 0.15
CA THR A 299 -7.83 5.32 -1.11
C THR A 299 -8.02 6.40 -2.16
N LEU A 300 -8.54 7.58 -1.78
CA LEU A 300 -8.67 8.72 -2.70
C LEU A 300 -7.30 9.22 -3.17
N ALA A 301 -6.33 9.35 -2.27
CA ALA A 301 -4.97 9.73 -2.63
C ALA A 301 -4.36 8.74 -3.63
N ALA A 302 -4.54 7.43 -3.40
CA ALA A 302 -4.10 6.38 -4.30
C ALA A 302 -4.79 6.47 -5.69
N ILE A 303 -6.10 6.72 -5.74
CA ILE A 303 -6.84 6.92 -6.99
C ILE A 303 -6.29 8.14 -7.75
N HIS A 304 -6.12 9.28 -7.07
CA HIS A 304 -5.56 10.49 -7.69
C HIS A 304 -4.16 10.22 -8.28
N LEU A 305 -3.31 9.53 -7.55
CA LEU A 305 -1.99 9.14 -8.04
C LEU A 305 -2.09 8.19 -9.24
N CYS A 306 -2.84 7.10 -9.12
CA CYS A 306 -2.97 6.06 -10.15
C CYS A 306 -3.45 6.62 -11.50
N PHE A 307 -4.34 7.63 -11.50
CA PHE A 307 -4.75 8.29 -12.73
C PHE A 307 -3.59 8.93 -13.50
N THR A 308 -2.49 9.28 -12.84
CA THR A 308 -1.36 10.01 -13.42
C THR A 308 -0.17 9.12 -13.79
N LEU A 309 -0.27 7.80 -13.57
CA LEU A 309 0.80 6.83 -13.80
C LEU A 309 0.53 5.99 -15.05
N ARG A 310 1.54 5.83 -15.89
CA ARG A 310 1.47 5.02 -17.12
C ARG A 310 1.65 3.52 -16.85
N ASN A 311 2.35 3.19 -15.76
CA ASN A 311 2.70 1.84 -15.37
C ASN A 311 1.86 1.29 -14.19
N VAL A 312 0.69 1.83 -13.93
CA VAL A 312 -0.26 1.21 -12.98
C VAL A 312 -0.76 -0.11 -13.53
N LYS A 313 -0.59 -1.16 -12.75
CA LYS A 313 -1.17 -2.49 -13.02
C LYS A 313 -2.59 -2.57 -12.49
N ILE A 314 -2.76 -2.29 -11.19
CA ILE A 314 -4.03 -2.43 -10.46
C ILE A 314 -3.89 -1.74 -9.10
N LEU A 315 -5.00 -1.33 -8.48
CA LEU A 315 -5.02 -0.73 -7.15
C LEU A 315 -5.59 -1.68 -6.11
N GLU A 316 -4.98 -1.77 -4.94
CA GLU A 316 -5.53 -2.49 -3.80
C GLU A 316 -6.79 -1.81 -3.26
N HIS A 317 -7.83 -2.60 -2.99
CA HIS A 317 -9.05 -2.12 -2.37
C HIS A 317 -9.47 -3.00 -1.20
N PHE A 318 -9.40 -2.43 0.00
CA PHE A 318 -9.66 -3.11 1.26
C PHE A 318 -11.01 -2.74 1.89
N ASN A 319 -11.51 -1.53 1.63
CA ASN A 319 -12.64 -0.96 2.36
C ASN A 319 -13.97 -1.68 2.15
N ASP A 320 -14.13 -2.44 1.08
CA ASP A 320 -15.32 -3.29 0.86
C ASP A 320 -15.46 -4.43 1.88
N PHE A 321 -14.35 -4.78 2.53
CA PHE A 321 -14.24 -5.90 3.47
C PHE A 321 -13.80 -5.44 4.87
N ALA A 322 -13.60 -4.12 5.04
CA ALA A 322 -13.28 -3.52 6.32
C ALA A 322 -14.49 -3.54 7.27
N ASP A 323 -14.22 -3.20 8.52
CA ASP A 323 -15.26 -3.05 9.54
C ASP A 323 -16.39 -2.14 9.06
N PRO A 324 -17.67 -2.46 9.40
CA PRO A 324 -18.85 -1.72 8.89
C PRO A 324 -18.75 -0.20 9.07
N PHE A 325 -18.24 0.27 10.21
CA PHE A 325 -18.12 1.71 10.48
C PHE A 325 -17.01 2.41 9.66
N VAL A 326 -16.04 1.69 9.11
CA VAL A 326 -15.07 2.26 8.16
C VAL A 326 -15.75 2.57 6.83
N LYS A 327 -16.76 1.79 6.44
CA LYS A 327 -17.60 2.08 5.26
C LYS A 327 -18.46 3.31 5.48
N ASP A 328 -18.91 3.53 6.72
CA ASP A 328 -19.77 4.67 7.10
C ASP A 328 -18.96 5.98 7.23
N LEU A 329 -17.63 5.93 7.29
CA LEU A 329 -16.75 7.08 7.07
C LEU A 329 -16.78 7.54 5.59
N SER A 330 -17.96 7.51 5.00
CA SER A 330 -18.15 7.77 3.58
C SER A 330 -17.78 9.19 3.20
N LEU A 331 -17.48 9.38 1.92
CA LEU A 331 -17.14 10.62 1.23
C LEU A 331 -18.08 11.82 1.51
N ILE A 332 -19.24 11.59 2.11
CA ILE A 332 -20.22 12.62 2.42
C ILE A 332 -19.73 13.55 3.55
N HIS A 333 -18.78 13.13 4.36
CA HIS A 333 -18.24 13.89 5.50
C HIS A 333 -16.83 14.45 5.26
N ILE A 334 -16.27 14.22 4.09
CA ILE A 334 -14.96 14.68 3.66
C ILE A 334 -15.11 15.61 2.46
#